data_53c92d9c9224968b2909f354998c4c40
#
_entry.id   53c92d9c9224968b2909f354998c4c40
#
_cell.length_a   1.000
_cell.length_b   1.000
_cell.length_c   1.000
_cell.angle_alpha   90.00
_cell.angle_beta   90.00
_cell.angle_gamma   90.00
#
_symmetry.space_group_name_H-M   'P 1'
#
loop_
_entity.id
_entity.type
_entity.pdbx_description
1 polymer ?
#
loop_
_entity_poly.entity_id
_entity_poly.type
_entity_poly.pdbx_seq_one_letter_code
_entity_poly.pdbx_strand_id
1 'polypeptide(L)'
;MATLTPRNYQIDFVDGVKDAMRENDTPAFTRICGYMPQGSGKSVIISMIAVGAAAKGNDVLILSHRDEILKQNFDKMQRLGLTSAIVNAETRNIPEAQVAIGMSQTISVRIKNHKEWMEWLQHFNMIIVDEAHRGEHDKVMDYINEDAHVLGLSASICRNGNKVKQLGEYYDCIVKGISTPELIEMNFLVGSRNFVYQAPVLEDLPVVAANGDYDPRALQMRFTRKERYAGVITNWKRIAFGTKTIVFTTGSDHCVDLTRAFCEHGIKAKYLLSVRKPETDAQFSGKREDILRDFHNGLFSVLVNVGILDTGYDEPSIQTVVLDLATKSYTHYSQMVGRGSRPYPGKSYFNVLDFGDNVKTHGKYEREDPPMGLWHDKTKGGVMPTKLCPLGKDGKKLGCGRLVPQTAQKCPYCGYVFPKLDKIYEIELTELIDTAEDQESLEVWCAKKVLEDGWSVPRVLATVCIKNAPHEKATFMRVIKVLRTKVGKKVSPYYWDYFSKNILKNKARKKKLVSEQNELGL
;
A
#
# COMPACT_ATOMS: atom_id res chain seq x y z
N MET A 1 -25.81 2.24 -25.81
CA MET A 1 -24.98 1.42 -24.88
C MET A 1 -23.65 2.14 -24.70
N ALA A 2 -23.19 2.32 -23.47
CA ALA A 2 -21.87 2.88 -23.23
C ALA A 2 -20.80 1.85 -23.64
N THR A 3 -19.85 2.27 -24.47
CA THR A 3 -18.74 1.41 -24.88
C THR A 3 -17.67 1.40 -23.78
N LEU A 4 -17.31 0.22 -23.32
CA LEU A 4 -16.17 0.03 -22.41
C LEU A 4 -14.90 0.26 -23.22
N THR A 5 -14.06 1.20 -22.81
CA THR A 5 -12.78 1.47 -23.48
C THR A 5 -11.64 1.07 -22.51
N PRO A 6 -11.27 -0.22 -22.44
CA PRO A 6 -10.21 -0.68 -21.58
C PRO A 6 -8.84 -0.22 -22.12
N ARG A 7 -7.90 -0.03 -21.21
CA ARG A 7 -6.50 0.22 -21.53
C ARG A 7 -5.77 -1.10 -21.79
N ASN A 8 -4.68 -1.07 -22.56
CA ASN A 8 -3.94 -2.28 -22.94
C ASN A 8 -3.56 -3.13 -21.71
N TYR A 9 -2.99 -2.53 -20.66
CA TYR A 9 -2.61 -3.27 -19.46
C TYR A 9 -3.79 -3.91 -18.71
N GLN A 10 -5.02 -3.40 -18.90
CA GLN A 10 -6.23 -4.01 -18.33
C GLN A 10 -6.66 -5.23 -19.15
N ILE A 11 -6.48 -5.17 -20.47
CA ILE A 11 -6.69 -6.30 -21.39
C ILE A 11 -5.66 -7.40 -21.06
N ASP A 12 -4.38 -7.05 -21.00
CA ASP A 12 -3.30 -7.98 -20.69
C ASP A 12 -3.52 -8.69 -19.34
N PHE A 13 -3.97 -7.94 -18.33
CA PHE A 13 -4.33 -8.52 -17.04
C PHE A 13 -5.50 -9.50 -17.12
N VAL A 14 -6.56 -9.14 -17.83
CA VAL A 14 -7.75 -10.00 -18.01
C VAL A 14 -7.36 -11.27 -18.78
N ASP A 15 -6.49 -11.17 -19.76
CA ASP A 15 -6.01 -12.31 -20.52
C ASP A 15 -5.13 -13.21 -19.66
N GLY A 16 -4.22 -12.65 -18.84
CA GLY A 16 -3.46 -13.41 -17.85
C GLY A 16 -4.34 -14.15 -16.83
N VAL A 17 -5.47 -13.55 -16.41
CA VAL A 17 -6.46 -14.24 -15.55
C VAL A 17 -7.13 -15.39 -16.30
N LYS A 18 -7.53 -15.18 -17.58
CA LYS A 18 -8.13 -16.25 -18.40
C LYS A 18 -7.16 -17.40 -18.65
N ASP A 19 -5.88 -17.08 -18.88
CA ASP A 19 -4.85 -18.07 -19.11
C ASP A 19 -4.62 -18.92 -17.86
N ALA A 20 -4.54 -18.30 -16.68
CA ALA A 20 -4.45 -19.01 -15.40
C ALA A 20 -5.67 -19.92 -15.12
N MET A 21 -6.86 -19.56 -15.64
CA MET A 21 -8.07 -20.38 -15.54
C MET A 21 -8.14 -21.52 -16.58
N ARG A 22 -7.27 -21.51 -17.62
CA ARG A 22 -7.34 -22.44 -18.76
C ARG A 22 -6.16 -23.38 -18.89
N GLU A 23 -5.12 -23.26 -18.06
CA GLU A 23 -3.86 -24.02 -18.24
C GLU A 23 -4.08 -25.49 -18.55
N ASN A 24 -3.56 -25.92 -19.73
CA ASN A 24 -3.88 -27.19 -20.38
C ASN A 24 -3.17 -28.41 -19.77
N ASP A 25 -2.15 -28.23 -18.91
CA ASP A 25 -1.27 -29.32 -18.44
C ASP A 25 -1.27 -29.52 -16.91
N THR A 26 -1.94 -28.65 -16.16
CA THR A 26 -2.14 -28.75 -14.71
C THR A 26 -3.60 -28.43 -14.37
N PRO A 27 -4.16 -28.87 -13.24
CA PRO A 27 -5.52 -28.48 -12.89
C PRO A 27 -5.61 -26.94 -12.89
N ALA A 28 -6.45 -26.42 -13.78
CA ALA A 28 -6.70 -25.00 -13.94
C ALA A 28 -7.08 -24.38 -12.59
N PHE A 29 -6.52 -23.22 -12.26
CA PHE A 29 -6.89 -22.52 -11.05
C PHE A 29 -8.31 -21.97 -11.18
N THR A 30 -9.17 -22.32 -10.25
CA THR A 30 -10.55 -21.81 -10.21
C THR A 30 -10.67 -20.52 -9.40
N ARG A 31 -9.73 -20.27 -8.47
CA ARG A 31 -9.78 -19.16 -7.52
C ARG A 31 -8.51 -18.31 -7.58
N ILE A 32 -8.59 -17.17 -8.24
CA ILE A 32 -7.45 -16.28 -8.51
C ILE A 32 -7.53 -15.01 -7.68
N CYS A 33 -6.42 -14.62 -7.05
CA CYS A 33 -6.26 -13.30 -6.44
C CYS A 33 -5.49 -12.38 -7.37
N GLY A 34 -6.15 -11.36 -7.92
CA GLY A 34 -5.58 -10.40 -8.84
C GLY A 34 -5.02 -9.16 -8.15
N TYR A 35 -3.73 -8.87 -8.34
CA TYR A 35 -3.13 -7.63 -7.89
C TYR A 35 -3.27 -6.54 -8.94
N MET A 36 -3.92 -5.45 -8.56
CA MET A 36 -4.01 -4.24 -9.36
C MET A 36 -3.90 -3.01 -8.43
N PRO A 37 -2.91 -2.12 -8.58
CA PRO A 37 -2.70 -1.00 -7.66
C PRO A 37 -3.90 -0.05 -7.62
N GLN A 38 -3.91 0.83 -6.62
CA GLN A 38 -4.92 1.89 -6.58
C GLN A 38 -4.81 2.78 -7.82
N GLY A 39 -5.97 3.14 -8.39
CA GLY A 39 -6.00 3.97 -9.58
C GLY A 39 -5.80 3.25 -10.91
N SER A 40 -5.49 1.97 -10.91
CA SER A 40 -5.38 1.16 -12.13
C SER A 40 -6.70 0.91 -12.87
N GLY A 41 -7.83 1.29 -12.28
CA GLY A 41 -9.14 1.07 -12.88
C GLY A 41 -9.71 -0.34 -12.66
N LYS A 42 -9.53 -0.93 -11.47
CA LYS A 42 -10.12 -2.23 -11.08
C LYS A 42 -11.59 -2.38 -11.47
N SER A 43 -12.37 -1.30 -11.33
CA SER A 43 -13.79 -1.32 -11.71
C SER A 43 -14.04 -1.52 -13.21
N VAL A 44 -13.08 -1.19 -14.08
CA VAL A 44 -13.15 -1.52 -15.52
C VAL A 44 -12.92 -3.01 -15.72
N ILE A 45 -11.94 -3.58 -15.02
CA ILE A 45 -11.62 -5.02 -15.03
C ILE A 45 -12.82 -5.84 -14.54
N ILE A 46 -13.45 -5.43 -13.43
CA ILE A 46 -14.69 -6.05 -12.94
C ILE A 46 -15.74 -6.08 -14.05
N SER A 47 -15.92 -4.94 -14.74
CA SER A 47 -16.89 -4.85 -15.84
C SER A 47 -16.53 -5.76 -17.03
N MET A 48 -15.25 -5.82 -17.43
CA MET A 48 -14.78 -6.70 -18.50
C MET A 48 -15.05 -8.17 -18.22
N ILE A 49 -14.73 -8.60 -17.00
CA ILE A 49 -14.95 -10.00 -16.57
C ILE A 49 -16.44 -10.31 -16.49
N ALA A 50 -17.24 -9.42 -15.87
CA ALA A 50 -18.68 -9.63 -15.74
C ALA A 50 -19.37 -9.72 -17.09
N VAL A 51 -19.08 -8.79 -18.03
CA VAL A 51 -19.61 -8.83 -19.40
C VAL A 51 -19.18 -10.10 -20.13
N GLY A 52 -17.89 -10.44 -20.04
CA GLY A 52 -17.37 -11.64 -20.72
C GLY A 52 -17.93 -12.96 -20.16
N ALA A 53 -18.20 -13.03 -18.85
CA ALA A 53 -18.82 -14.19 -18.21
C ALA A 53 -20.32 -14.26 -18.58
N ALA A 54 -21.05 -13.17 -18.45
CA ALA A 54 -22.47 -13.10 -18.78
C ALA A 54 -22.75 -13.44 -20.25
N ALA A 55 -21.90 -12.97 -21.18
CA ALA A 55 -22.00 -13.30 -22.61
C ALA A 55 -21.82 -14.80 -22.90
N LYS A 56 -21.22 -15.57 -22.00
CA LYS A 56 -21.07 -17.03 -22.07
C LYS A 56 -22.21 -17.77 -21.36
N GLY A 57 -23.23 -17.05 -20.87
CA GLY A 57 -24.35 -17.63 -20.14
C GLY A 57 -24.07 -17.91 -18.65
N ASN A 58 -22.98 -17.36 -18.10
CA ASN A 58 -22.70 -17.52 -16.67
C ASN A 58 -23.48 -16.51 -15.83
N ASP A 59 -23.91 -16.95 -14.65
CA ASP A 59 -24.44 -16.08 -13.62
C ASP A 59 -23.28 -15.52 -12.77
N VAL A 60 -23.28 -14.19 -12.61
CA VAL A 60 -22.16 -13.45 -12.03
C VAL A 60 -22.57 -12.80 -10.71
N LEU A 61 -21.80 -13.06 -9.65
CA LEU A 61 -21.92 -12.35 -8.37
C LEU A 61 -20.71 -11.41 -8.19
N ILE A 62 -20.97 -10.13 -8.01
CA ILE A 62 -19.96 -9.13 -7.64
C ILE A 62 -20.12 -8.81 -6.16
N LEU A 63 -19.14 -9.18 -5.35
CA LEU A 63 -19.12 -8.90 -3.91
C LEU A 63 -18.44 -7.56 -3.62
N SER A 64 -19.12 -6.73 -2.86
CA SER A 64 -18.63 -5.43 -2.38
C SER A 64 -18.85 -5.28 -0.87
N HIS A 65 -18.15 -4.34 -0.26
CA HIS A 65 -18.21 -4.08 1.19
C HIS A 65 -18.80 -2.70 1.54
N ARG A 66 -19.11 -1.86 0.54
CA ARG A 66 -19.67 -0.50 0.72
C ARG A 66 -20.78 -0.22 -0.28
N ASP A 67 -21.84 0.44 0.18
CA ASP A 67 -22.99 0.80 -0.63
C ASP A 67 -22.65 1.71 -1.82
N GLU A 68 -21.72 2.66 -1.64
CA GLU A 68 -21.33 3.56 -2.72
C GLU A 68 -20.68 2.81 -3.89
N ILE A 69 -19.80 1.84 -3.57
CA ILE A 69 -19.12 1.00 -4.59
C ILE A 69 -20.13 0.07 -5.25
N LEU A 70 -21.05 -0.47 -4.46
CA LEU A 70 -22.12 -1.35 -4.95
C LEU A 70 -22.99 -0.62 -5.97
N LYS A 71 -23.46 0.61 -5.67
CA LYS A 71 -24.23 1.44 -6.60
C LYS A 71 -23.45 1.80 -7.86
N GLN A 72 -22.17 2.16 -7.74
CA GLN A 72 -21.30 2.46 -8.88
C GLN A 72 -21.12 1.24 -9.80
N ASN A 73 -20.94 0.05 -9.26
CA ASN A 73 -20.84 -1.17 -10.05
C ASN A 73 -22.18 -1.49 -10.72
N PHE A 74 -23.30 -1.34 -10.02
CA PHE A 74 -24.63 -1.55 -10.57
C PHE A 74 -24.91 -0.62 -11.76
N ASP A 75 -24.70 0.68 -11.60
CA ASP A 75 -24.89 1.66 -12.66
C ASP A 75 -24.05 1.35 -13.90
N LYS A 76 -22.83 0.84 -13.70
CA LYS A 76 -21.97 0.40 -14.80
C LYS A 76 -22.54 -0.82 -15.52
N MET A 77 -22.98 -1.84 -14.78
CA MET A 77 -23.56 -3.05 -15.39
C MET A 77 -24.80 -2.70 -16.21
N GLN A 78 -25.67 -1.84 -15.67
CA GLN A 78 -26.85 -1.35 -16.40
C GLN A 78 -26.47 -0.61 -17.69
N ARG A 79 -25.49 0.31 -17.64
CA ARG A 79 -25.03 1.05 -18.84
C ARG A 79 -24.42 0.13 -19.90
N LEU A 80 -23.87 -1.01 -19.49
CA LEU A 80 -23.31 -2.02 -20.39
C LEU A 80 -24.38 -2.99 -20.93
N GLY A 81 -25.65 -2.80 -20.55
CA GLY A 81 -26.79 -3.60 -21.04
C GLY A 81 -26.97 -4.95 -20.35
N LEU A 82 -26.34 -5.15 -19.19
CA LEU A 82 -26.51 -6.38 -18.41
C LEU A 82 -27.74 -6.31 -17.51
N THR A 83 -28.53 -7.38 -17.48
CA THR A 83 -29.59 -7.56 -16.49
C THR A 83 -28.95 -7.72 -15.12
N SER A 84 -29.05 -6.69 -14.28
CA SER A 84 -28.36 -6.64 -13.00
C SER A 84 -29.27 -6.23 -11.85
N ALA A 85 -28.95 -6.70 -10.64
CA ALA A 85 -29.68 -6.39 -9.42
C ALA A 85 -28.74 -6.12 -8.25
N ILE A 86 -29.20 -5.27 -7.32
CA ILE A 86 -28.51 -4.97 -6.07
C ILE A 86 -29.02 -5.90 -4.95
N VAL A 87 -28.08 -6.38 -4.13
CA VAL A 87 -28.37 -7.10 -2.89
C VAL A 87 -27.72 -6.37 -1.71
N ASN A 88 -28.52 -5.56 -1.02
CA ASN A 88 -28.12 -4.81 0.17
C ASN A 88 -29.16 -5.00 1.32
N ALA A 89 -29.06 -4.21 2.38
CA ALA A 89 -29.96 -4.31 3.54
C ALA A 89 -31.44 -4.08 3.19
N GLU A 90 -31.72 -3.27 2.16
CA GLU A 90 -33.09 -2.94 1.72
C GLU A 90 -33.72 -4.01 0.85
N THR A 91 -32.93 -4.87 0.24
CA THR A 91 -33.40 -5.97 -0.65
C THR A 91 -34.15 -7.02 0.18
N ARG A 92 -35.42 -7.25 -0.09
CA ARG A 92 -36.24 -8.20 0.68
C ARG A 92 -36.30 -9.58 0.02
N ASN A 93 -36.45 -9.62 -1.29
CA ASN A 93 -36.64 -10.83 -2.08
C ASN A 93 -35.35 -11.17 -2.85
N ILE A 94 -35.19 -12.46 -3.20
CA ILE A 94 -34.12 -12.92 -4.07
C ILE A 94 -34.34 -12.28 -5.46
N PRO A 95 -33.34 -11.56 -6.00
CA PRO A 95 -33.49 -10.95 -7.30
C PRO A 95 -33.27 -11.95 -8.43
N GLU A 96 -34.08 -11.83 -9.48
CA GLU A 96 -33.90 -12.54 -10.74
C GLU A 96 -33.04 -11.68 -11.69
N ALA A 97 -31.73 -11.89 -11.67
CA ALA A 97 -30.80 -11.15 -12.54
C ALA A 97 -29.56 -12.00 -12.81
N GLN A 98 -29.07 -11.94 -14.04
CA GLN A 98 -27.84 -12.64 -14.43
C GLN A 98 -26.61 -12.11 -13.70
N VAL A 99 -26.59 -10.81 -13.36
CA VAL A 99 -25.51 -10.18 -12.61
C VAL A 99 -26.04 -9.62 -11.29
N ALA A 100 -25.68 -10.22 -10.19
CA ALA A 100 -25.97 -9.69 -8.87
C ALA A 100 -24.78 -8.92 -8.31
N ILE A 101 -25.04 -7.72 -7.75
CA ILE A 101 -24.04 -6.92 -7.06
C ILE A 101 -24.45 -6.89 -5.58
N GLY A 102 -23.68 -7.62 -4.74
CA GLY A 102 -24.08 -7.90 -3.38
C GLY A 102 -23.16 -7.36 -2.31
N MET A 103 -23.78 -6.88 -1.22
CA MET A 103 -23.06 -6.51 -0.01
C MET A 103 -22.74 -7.76 0.81
N SER A 104 -21.46 -8.07 1.00
CA SER A 104 -21.04 -9.30 1.69
C SER A 104 -21.62 -9.45 3.08
N GLN A 105 -21.74 -8.38 3.87
CA GLN A 105 -22.34 -8.40 5.19
C GLN A 105 -23.82 -8.80 5.13
N THR A 106 -24.58 -8.28 4.17
CA THR A 106 -26.00 -8.61 3.98
C THR A 106 -26.17 -10.07 3.55
N ILE A 107 -25.42 -10.50 2.54
CA ILE A 107 -25.48 -11.89 2.05
C ILE A 107 -25.10 -12.85 3.19
N SER A 108 -24.03 -12.57 3.94
CA SER A 108 -23.58 -13.45 5.03
C SER A 108 -24.60 -13.64 6.16
N VAL A 109 -25.47 -12.67 6.39
CA VAL A 109 -26.58 -12.81 7.37
C VAL A 109 -27.71 -13.64 6.78
N ARG A 110 -28.06 -13.42 5.51
CA ARG A 110 -29.20 -14.06 4.86
C ARG A 110 -28.99 -15.56 4.64
N ILE A 111 -27.81 -15.95 4.13
CA ILE A 111 -27.49 -17.36 3.89
C ILE A 111 -27.52 -18.20 5.18
N LYS A 112 -27.32 -17.60 6.34
CA LYS A 112 -27.42 -18.29 7.65
C LYS A 112 -28.86 -18.52 8.10
N ASN A 113 -29.76 -17.63 7.71
CA ASN A 113 -31.12 -17.61 8.24
C ASN A 113 -32.16 -18.15 7.24
N HIS A 114 -31.82 -18.24 5.95
CA HIS A 114 -32.77 -18.58 4.88
C HIS A 114 -32.13 -19.53 3.87
N LYS A 115 -32.72 -20.71 3.72
CA LYS A 115 -32.19 -21.74 2.82
C LYS A 115 -32.20 -21.32 1.36
N GLU A 116 -33.21 -20.60 0.93
CA GLU A 116 -33.36 -20.09 -0.43
C GLU A 116 -32.22 -19.12 -0.81
N TRP A 117 -31.69 -18.34 0.16
CA TRP A 117 -30.54 -17.47 -0.08
C TRP A 117 -29.23 -18.26 -0.19
N MET A 118 -29.13 -19.42 0.45
CA MET A 118 -28.00 -20.33 0.28
C MET A 118 -28.03 -20.95 -1.11
N GLU A 119 -29.19 -21.46 -1.55
CA GLU A 119 -29.37 -22.00 -2.90
C GLU A 119 -29.10 -20.97 -3.97
N TRP A 120 -29.55 -19.72 -3.76
CA TRP A 120 -29.24 -18.59 -4.62
C TRP A 120 -27.74 -18.28 -4.70
N LEU A 121 -27.00 -18.30 -3.57
CA LEU A 121 -25.56 -18.07 -3.58
C LEU A 121 -24.82 -19.17 -4.36
N GLN A 122 -25.22 -20.42 -4.21
CA GLN A 122 -24.59 -21.56 -4.87
C GLN A 122 -24.89 -21.65 -6.37
N HIS A 123 -25.85 -20.88 -6.87
CA HIS A 123 -26.18 -20.83 -8.29
C HIS A 123 -25.11 -20.11 -9.12
N PHE A 124 -24.38 -19.17 -8.53
CA PHE A 124 -23.37 -18.39 -9.25
C PHE A 124 -22.14 -19.24 -9.58
N ASN A 125 -21.74 -19.20 -10.84
CA ASN A 125 -20.56 -19.89 -11.35
C ASN A 125 -19.40 -18.95 -11.69
N MET A 126 -19.61 -17.62 -11.62
CA MET A 126 -18.55 -16.61 -11.65
C MET A 126 -18.72 -15.62 -10.49
N ILE A 127 -17.71 -15.53 -9.62
CA ILE A 127 -17.72 -14.63 -8.46
C ILE A 127 -16.56 -13.66 -8.57
N ILE A 128 -16.85 -12.37 -8.47
CA ILE A 128 -15.86 -11.30 -8.48
C ILE A 128 -15.88 -10.62 -7.11
N VAL A 129 -14.73 -10.59 -6.44
CA VAL A 129 -14.60 -10.01 -5.10
C VAL A 129 -13.79 -8.72 -5.19
N ASP A 130 -14.43 -7.58 -4.98
CA ASP A 130 -13.74 -6.29 -4.93
C ASP A 130 -13.10 -6.08 -3.56
N GLU A 131 -11.86 -5.59 -3.53
CA GLU A 131 -11.01 -5.46 -2.34
C GLU A 131 -10.89 -6.81 -1.57
N ALA A 132 -10.46 -7.85 -2.28
CA ALA A 132 -10.37 -9.24 -1.81
C ALA A 132 -9.61 -9.46 -0.49
N HIS A 133 -8.73 -8.51 -0.12
CA HIS A 133 -8.00 -8.56 1.16
C HIS A 133 -8.91 -8.38 2.38
N ARG A 134 -10.16 -7.93 2.21
CA ARG A 134 -11.06 -7.67 3.32
C ARG A 134 -11.71 -8.93 3.87
N GLY A 135 -11.71 -9.07 5.20
CA GLY A 135 -12.29 -10.21 5.90
C GLY A 135 -13.82 -10.26 5.90
N GLU A 136 -14.49 -9.16 5.49
CA GLU A 136 -15.95 -9.11 5.37
C GLU A 136 -16.50 -10.10 4.33
N HIS A 137 -15.66 -10.50 3.36
CA HIS A 137 -16.03 -11.46 2.33
C HIS A 137 -15.96 -12.92 2.80
N ASP A 138 -15.16 -13.22 3.82
CA ASP A 138 -14.83 -14.56 4.27
C ASP A 138 -16.06 -15.42 4.53
N LYS A 139 -17.07 -14.84 5.22
CA LYS A 139 -18.31 -15.55 5.57
C LYS A 139 -19.20 -15.91 4.37
N VAL A 140 -19.01 -15.23 3.25
CA VAL A 140 -19.71 -15.57 1.99
C VAL A 140 -18.87 -16.59 1.24
N MET A 141 -17.55 -16.41 1.20
CA MET A 141 -16.61 -17.31 0.53
C MET A 141 -16.61 -18.72 1.09
N ASP A 142 -16.95 -18.90 2.38
CA ASP A 142 -17.07 -20.21 3.02
C ASP A 142 -18.28 -21.05 2.48
N TYR A 143 -19.22 -20.43 1.73
CA TYR A 143 -20.46 -21.07 1.28
C TYR A 143 -20.72 -20.98 -0.22
N ILE A 144 -19.80 -20.44 -1.01
CA ILE A 144 -19.93 -20.41 -2.48
C ILE A 144 -19.83 -21.83 -3.06
N ASN A 145 -20.32 -22.00 -4.27
CA ASN A 145 -20.14 -23.23 -5.03
C ASN A 145 -18.63 -23.53 -5.21
N GLU A 146 -18.23 -24.78 -4.94
CA GLU A 146 -16.83 -25.22 -5.06
C GLU A 146 -16.32 -25.14 -6.49
N ASP A 147 -17.19 -25.37 -7.48
CA ASP A 147 -16.87 -25.30 -8.91
C ASP A 147 -16.90 -23.88 -9.48
N ALA A 148 -17.30 -22.89 -8.68
CA ALA A 148 -17.36 -21.50 -9.13
C ALA A 148 -15.97 -20.93 -9.40
N HIS A 149 -15.81 -20.25 -10.53
CA HIS A 149 -14.65 -19.42 -10.78
C HIS A 149 -14.68 -18.15 -9.92
N VAL A 150 -13.60 -17.87 -9.22
CA VAL A 150 -13.49 -16.72 -8.34
C VAL A 150 -12.33 -15.83 -8.76
N LEU A 151 -12.61 -14.54 -8.98
CA LEU A 151 -11.58 -13.52 -9.14
C LEU A 151 -11.68 -12.51 -8.00
N GLY A 152 -10.74 -12.57 -7.07
CA GLY A 152 -10.54 -11.51 -6.09
C GLY A 152 -9.64 -10.42 -6.63
N LEU A 153 -10.07 -9.16 -6.59
CA LEU A 153 -9.25 -8.01 -7.00
C LEU A 153 -8.84 -7.19 -5.79
N SER A 154 -7.56 -6.84 -5.71
CA SER A 154 -7.07 -6.00 -4.62
C SER A 154 -5.85 -5.17 -5.03
N ALA A 155 -5.71 -3.99 -4.42
CA ALA A 155 -4.48 -3.19 -4.48
C ALA A 155 -3.42 -3.65 -3.45
N SER A 156 -3.76 -4.63 -2.62
CA SER A 156 -2.86 -5.22 -1.62
C SER A 156 -3.26 -6.68 -1.41
N ILE A 157 -2.36 -7.59 -1.72
CA ILE A 157 -2.58 -9.03 -1.53
C ILE A 157 -1.82 -9.47 -0.29
N CYS A 158 -2.25 -8.98 0.85
CA CYS A 158 -1.78 -9.43 2.15
C CYS A 158 -2.83 -9.15 3.21
N ARG A 159 -2.85 -9.97 4.25
CA ARG A 159 -3.64 -9.76 5.46
C ARG A 159 -2.72 -9.76 6.65
N ASN A 160 -2.88 -8.80 7.53
CA ASN A 160 -2.15 -8.72 8.79
C ASN A 160 -2.97 -9.36 9.92
N GLY A 161 -2.27 -9.86 10.95
CA GLY A 161 -2.91 -10.44 12.14
C GLY A 161 -2.86 -11.97 12.19
N ASN A 162 -2.51 -12.49 13.37
CA ASN A 162 -2.31 -13.93 13.59
C ASN A 162 -3.62 -14.73 13.71
N LYS A 163 -4.75 -14.06 13.85
CA LYS A 163 -6.09 -14.66 14.03
C LYS A 163 -7.01 -14.48 12.82
N VAL A 164 -6.48 -13.98 11.71
CA VAL A 164 -7.24 -13.73 10.48
C VAL A 164 -7.01 -14.90 9.52
N LYS A 165 -8.07 -15.40 8.90
CA LYS A 165 -7.96 -16.35 7.78
C LYS A 165 -7.11 -15.72 6.68
N GLN A 166 -6.18 -16.48 6.13
CA GLN A 166 -5.29 -15.98 5.08
C GLN A 166 -5.95 -16.03 3.72
N LEU A 167 -5.47 -15.22 2.79
CA LEU A 167 -6.02 -15.22 1.43
C LEU A 167 -5.84 -16.57 0.72
N GLY A 168 -4.80 -17.33 1.05
CA GLY A 168 -4.57 -18.67 0.51
C GLY A 168 -5.58 -19.73 0.96
N GLU A 169 -6.44 -19.43 1.94
CA GLU A 169 -7.59 -20.27 2.27
C GLU A 169 -8.73 -20.15 1.24
N TYR A 170 -8.70 -19.09 0.42
CA TYR A 170 -9.76 -18.77 -0.54
C TYR A 170 -9.27 -18.67 -1.99
N TYR A 171 -7.97 -18.48 -2.20
CA TYR A 171 -7.38 -18.28 -3.53
C TYR A 171 -6.18 -19.18 -3.74
N ASP A 172 -6.07 -19.75 -4.93
CA ASP A 172 -5.05 -20.74 -5.30
C ASP A 172 -3.76 -20.07 -5.77
N CYS A 173 -3.88 -18.95 -6.50
CA CYS A 173 -2.74 -18.25 -7.07
C CYS A 173 -2.92 -16.73 -7.12
N ILE A 174 -1.81 -16.03 -7.44
CA ILE A 174 -1.78 -14.59 -7.65
C ILE A 174 -1.49 -14.30 -9.12
N VAL A 175 -2.38 -13.54 -9.76
CA VAL A 175 -2.09 -12.90 -11.05
C VAL A 175 -1.72 -11.45 -10.80
N LYS A 176 -0.50 -11.07 -11.17
CA LYS A 176 0.01 -9.71 -10.98
C LYS A 176 -0.22 -8.88 -12.24
N GLY A 177 -0.92 -7.75 -12.09
CA GLY A 177 -1.07 -6.75 -13.13
C GLY A 177 0.03 -5.71 -13.13
N ILE A 178 -0.24 -4.57 -13.74
CA ILE A 178 0.66 -3.42 -13.85
C ILE A 178 1.10 -2.91 -12.47
N SER A 179 2.32 -2.41 -12.37
CA SER A 179 2.86 -1.81 -11.15
C SER A 179 2.50 -0.31 -11.03
N THR A 180 2.65 0.26 -9.83
CA THR A 180 2.47 1.70 -9.61
C THR A 180 3.47 2.56 -10.38
N PRO A 181 4.79 2.24 -10.42
CA PRO A 181 5.75 2.97 -11.25
C PRO A 181 5.38 3.00 -12.73
N GLU A 182 4.98 1.86 -13.31
CA GLU A 182 4.55 1.80 -14.71
C GLU A 182 3.33 2.68 -14.99
N LEU A 183 2.37 2.74 -14.05
CA LEU A 183 1.22 3.66 -14.16
C LEU A 183 1.63 5.13 -14.12
N ILE A 184 2.68 5.47 -13.36
CA ILE A 184 3.24 6.83 -13.30
C ILE A 184 3.95 7.16 -14.62
N GLU A 185 4.78 6.26 -15.14
CA GLU A 185 5.45 6.42 -16.44
C GLU A 185 4.46 6.63 -17.58
N MET A 186 3.33 5.93 -17.53
CA MET A 186 2.23 6.09 -18.49
C MET A 186 1.35 7.33 -18.23
N ASN A 187 1.64 8.16 -17.22
CA ASN A 187 0.84 9.31 -16.80
C ASN A 187 -0.60 8.97 -16.37
N PHE A 188 -0.87 7.75 -15.96
CA PHE A 188 -2.15 7.35 -15.36
C PHE A 188 -2.21 7.61 -13.87
N LEU A 189 -1.06 7.81 -13.23
CA LEU A 189 -0.89 8.29 -11.87
C LEU A 189 0.22 9.34 -11.83
N VAL A 190 0.34 10.04 -10.72
CA VAL A 190 1.46 10.96 -10.44
C VAL A 190 2.26 10.47 -9.24
N GLY A 191 3.55 10.73 -9.25
CA GLY A 191 4.48 10.36 -8.19
C GLY A 191 4.32 11.20 -6.93
N SER A 192 4.86 10.73 -5.81
CA SER A 192 4.80 11.40 -4.52
C SER A 192 6.12 12.07 -4.13
N ARG A 193 6.05 13.22 -3.47
CA ARG A 193 7.14 13.81 -2.68
C ARG A 193 6.86 13.55 -1.21
N ASN A 194 7.77 12.82 -0.56
CA ASN A 194 7.54 12.34 0.79
C ASN A 194 8.33 13.15 1.81
N PHE A 195 7.62 13.74 2.77
CA PHE A 195 8.18 14.49 3.89
C PHE A 195 7.88 13.72 5.17
N VAL A 196 8.90 13.24 5.86
CA VAL A 196 8.74 12.40 7.05
C VAL A 196 9.24 13.10 8.29
N TYR A 197 8.56 12.84 9.39
CA TYR A 197 8.96 13.27 10.71
C TYR A 197 9.97 12.29 11.34
N GLN A 198 10.94 12.81 12.07
CA GLN A 198 12.05 12.00 12.61
C GLN A 198 11.73 11.25 13.90
N ALA A 199 10.53 11.38 14.46
CA ALA A 199 10.23 10.60 15.65
C ALA A 199 8.79 10.56 16.05
N PRO A 200 7.97 9.65 16.22
CA PRO A 200 7.60 9.20 17.55
C PRO A 200 8.10 7.78 17.80
N VAL A 201 8.44 7.49 19.04
CA VAL A 201 8.62 6.12 19.49
C VAL A 201 7.25 5.46 19.46
N LEU A 202 7.00 4.60 18.46
CA LEU A 202 5.75 3.85 18.30
C LEU A 202 5.89 2.40 18.78
N GLU A 203 7.09 2.03 19.21
CA GLU A 203 7.47 0.66 19.55
C GLU A 203 6.78 0.13 20.79
N ASP A 204 6.46 1.03 21.73
CA ASP A 204 5.75 0.74 22.97
C ASP A 204 4.23 0.69 22.82
N LEU A 205 3.69 1.01 21.63
CA LEU A 205 2.25 0.99 21.41
C LEU A 205 1.73 -0.46 21.29
N PRO A 206 0.66 -0.80 22.01
CA PRO A 206 0.05 -2.12 21.92
C PRO A 206 -0.52 -2.37 20.53
N VAL A 207 -0.45 -3.62 20.09
CA VAL A 207 -0.96 -4.10 18.82
C VAL A 207 -2.19 -4.97 19.05
N VAL A 208 -3.26 -4.72 18.30
CA VAL A 208 -4.47 -5.54 18.35
C VAL A 208 -4.21 -6.87 17.63
N ALA A 209 -4.30 -7.98 18.35
CA ALA A 209 -4.02 -9.31 17.82
C ALA A 209 -4.95 -9.73 16.65
N ALA A 210 -6.15 -9.15 16.57
CA ALA A 210 -7.14 -9.50 15.55
C ALA A 210 -6.76 -9.01 14.15
N ASN A 211 -6.19 -7.80 14.02
CA ASN A 211 -5.85 -7.19 12.74
C ASN A 211 -4.37 -6.83 12.59
N GLY A 212 -3.55 -7.06 13.63
CA GLY A 212 -2.12 -6.80 13.60
C GLY A 212 -1.73 -5.32 13.54
N ASP A 213 -2.67 -4.39 13.73
CA ASP A 213 -2.42 -2.95 13.74
C ASP A 213 -2.36 -2.39 15.17
N TYR A 214 -1.96 -1.15 15.33
CA TYR A 214 -1.89 -0.47 16.62
C TYR A 214 -3.27 -0.39 17.29
N ASP A 215 -3.29 -0.45 18.63
CA ASP A 215 -4.51 -0.18 19.38
C ASP A 215 -5.01 1.25 19.13
N PRO A 216 -6.27 1.43 18.67
CA PRO A 216 -6.76 2.76 18.28
C PRO A 216 -6.77 3.77 19.43
N ARG A 217 -7.00 3.34 20.68
CA ARG A 217 -7.03 4.23 21.84
C ARG A 217 -5.62 4.67 22.22
N ALA A 218 -4.68 3.74 22.26
CA ALA A 218 -3.28 4.05 22.52
C ALA A 218 -2.69 4.97 21.45
N LEU A 219 -3.04 4.71 20.19
CA LEU A 219 -2.64 5.55 19.06
C LEU A 219 -3.24 6.97 19.19
N GLN A 220 -4.54 7.08 19.49
CA GLN A 220 -5.20 8.37 19.70
C GLN A 220 -4.52 9.16 20.83
N MET A 221 -4.25 8.55 21.98
CA MET A 221 -3.54 9.22 23.10
C MET A 221 -2.16 9.73 22.71
N ARG A 222 -1.46 9.05 21.80
CA ARG A 222 -0.14 9.47 21.32
C ARG A 222 -0.22 10.66 20.38
N PHE A 223 -1.28 10.76 19.58
CA PHE A 223 -1.43 11.76 18.52
C PHE A 223 -2.27 12.98 18.92
N THR A 224 -3.10 12.93 19.96
CA THR A 224 -3.97 14.04 20.42
C THR A 224 -3.27 14.97 21.42
N ARG A 225 -2.17 15.62 21.02
CA ARG A 225 -1.49 16.63 21.84
C ARG A 225 -1.46 17.97 21.12
N LYS A 226 -1.84 19.05 21.79
CA LYS A 226 -1.95 20.41 21.19
C LYS A 226 -0.66 20.87 20.54
N GLU A 227 0.48 20.56 21.13
CA GLU A 227 1.80 20.92 20.61
C GLU A 227 2.09 20.25 19.27
N ARG A 228 1.54 19.04 19.05
CA ARG A 228 1.64 18.34 17.77
C ARG A 228 0.90 19.08 16.67
N TYR A 229 -0.31 19.59 16.96
CA TYR A 229 -1.11 20.27 15.96
C TYR A 229 -0.40 21.51 15.42
N ALA A 230 0.28 22.28 16.28
CA ALA A 230 1.10 23.40 15.85
C ALA A 230 2.20 22.94 14.88
N GLY A 231 2.87 21.84 15.16
CA GLY A 231 3.89 21.26 14.30
C GLY A 231 3.33 20.79 12.95
N VAL A 232 2.17 20.12 12.92
CA VAL A 232 1.48 19.73 11.68
C VAL A 232 1.16 20.95 10.83
N ILE A 233 0.58 22.00 11.44
CA ILE A 233 0.17 23.22 10.73
C ILE A 233 1.38 23.99 10.21
N THR A 234 2.43 24.15 11.01
CA THR A 234 3.66 24.84 10.60
C THR A 234 4.30 24.18 9.39
N ASN A 235 4.41 22.84 9.41
CA ASN A 235 4.98 22.10 8.30
C ASN A 235 4.06 22.11 7.08
N TRP A 236 2.75 22.02 7.26
CA TRP A 236 1.80 22.16 6.17
C TRP A 236 1.89 23.54 5.51
N LYS A 237 1.99 24.63 6.30
CA LYS A 237 2.20 25.98 5.76
C LYS A 237 3.49 26.10 4.96
N ARG A 238 4.57 25.47 5.41
CA ARG A 238 5.87 25.51 4.73
C ARG A 238 5.87 24.75 3.40
N ILE A 239 5.21 23.59 3.35
CA ILE A 239 5.36 22.63 2.23
C ILE A 239 4.14 22.65 1.30
N ALA A 240 2.95 22.83 1.85
CA ALA A 240 1.69 22.55 1.19
C ALA A 240 0.71 23.74 1.20
N PHE A 241 1.18 24.94 1.53
CA PHE A 241 0.30 26.12 1.59
C PHE A 241 -0.42 26.35 0.25
N GLY A 242 -1.74 26.53 0.31
CA GLY A 242 -2.57 26.75 -0.87
C GLY A 242 -2.95 25.47 -1.64
N THR A 243 -2.45 24.31 -1.24
CA THR A 243 -2.81 23.05 -1.90
C THR A 243 -4.10 22.46 -1.35
N LYS A 244 -4.88 21.78 -2.20
CA LYS A 244 -6.01 20.97 -1.77
C LYS A 244 -5.49 19.74 -1.01
N THR A 245 -5.82 19.65 0.26
CA THR A 245 -5.22 18.72 1.21
C THR A 245 -6.26 17.82 1.85
N ILE A 246 -5.97 16.51 1.91
CA ILE A 246 -6.68 15.55 2.74
C ILE A 246 -5.81 15.14 3.93
N VAL A 247 -6.39 15.11 5.13
CA VAL A 247 -5.71 14.74 6.37
C VAL A 247 -6.36 13.51 6.99
N PHE A 248 -5.57 12.50 7.28
CA PHE A 248 -5.99 11.29 7.98
C PHE A 248 -5.55 11.33 9.43
N THR A 249 -6.48 11.05 10.36
CA THR A 249 -6.27 11.13 11.81
C THR A 249 -6.66 9.83 12.51
N THR A 250 -6.25 9.68 13.78
CA THR A 250 -6.42 8.45 14.56
C THR A 250 -7.83 8.24 15.11
N GLY A 251 -8.60 9.31 15.29
CA GLY A 251 -9.91 9.23 15.92
C GLY A 251 -10.71 10.53 15.84
N SER A 252 -11.96 10.47 16.29
CA SER A 252 -12.92 11.57 16.13
C SER A 252 -12.48 12.86 16.83
N ASP A 253 -11.99 12.76 18.08
CA ASP A 253 -11.55 13.94 18.82
C ASP A 253 -10.32 14.57 18.16
N HIS A 254 -9.35 13.75 17.76
CA HIS A 254 -8.19 14.19 16.99
C HIS A 254 -8.60 14.93 15.71
N CYS A 255 -9.57 14.38 14.97
CA CYS A 255 -10.08 14.98 13.75
C CYS A 255 -10.68 16.36 13.98
N VAL A 256 -11.53 16.50 15.00
CA VAL A 256 -12.19 17.77 15.35
C VAL A 256 -11.16 18.80 15.83
N ASP A 257 -10.28 18.41 16.76
CA ASP A 257 -9.30 19.33 17.36
C ASP A 257 -8.28 19.83 16.33
N LEU A 258 -7.79 18.95 15.46
CA LEU A 258 -6.87 19.35 14.38
C LEU A 258 -7.55 20.28 13.36
N THR A 259 -8.83 20.04 13.04
CA THR A 259 -9.61 20.93 12.17
C THR A 259 -9.75 22.32 12.80
N ARG A 260 -10.09 22.39 14.09
CA ARG A 260 -10.17 23.66 14.83
C ARG A 260 -8.82 24.38 14.81
N ALA A 261 -7.74 23.68 15.08
CA ALA A 261 -6.39 24.24 15.04
C ALA A 261 -6.02 24.80 13.66
N PHE A 262 -6.38 24.15 12.56
CA PHE A 262 -6.22 24.72 11.21
C PHE A 262 -6.99 26.06 11.08
N CYS A 263 -8.24 26.10 11.52
CA CYS A 263 -9.08 27.30 11.42
C CYS A 263 -8.58 28.44 12.30
N GLU A 264 -8.11 28.18 13.51
CA GLU A 264 -7.47 29.15 14.41
C GLU A 264 -6.22 29.78 13.78
N HIS A 265 -5.54 29.06 12.90
CA HIS A 265 -4.40 29.56 12.14
C HIS A 265 -4.76 30.21 10.78
N GLY A 266 -6.06 30.50 10.57
CA GLY A 266 -6.57 31.19 9.38
C GLY A 266 -6.71 30.30 8.13
N ILE A 267 -6.66 28.97 8.29
CA ILE A 267 -6.78 28.00 7.19
C ILE A 267 -8.20 27.46 7.18
N LYS A 268 -8.92 27.60 6.05
CA LYS A 268 -10.26 27.06 5.91
C LYS A 268 -10.21 25.53 5.86
N ALA A 269 -10.73 24.88 6.90
CA ALA A 269 -10.78 23.45 7.05
C ALA A 269 -12.16 22.96 7.47
N LYS A 270 -12.55 21.77 7.05
CA LYS A 270 -13.74 21.04 7.53
C LYS A 270 -13.36 19.59 7.85
N TYR A 271 -14.20 18.90 8.62
CA TYR A 271 -13.99 17.50 8.95
C TYR A 271 -15.12 16.59 8.51
N LEU A 272 -14.80 15.30 8.36
CA LEU A 272 -15.75 14.21 8.15
C LEU A 272 -15.55 13.11 9.18
N LEU A 273 -16.63 12.70 9.84
CA LEU A 273 -16.71 11.59 10.78
C LEU A 273 -17.72 10.55 10.30
N SER A 274 -17.45 9.26 10.59
CA SER A 274 -18.39 8.15 10.30
C SER A 274 -19.67 8.24 11.12
N VAL A 275 -19.57 8.70 12.37
CA VAL A 275 -20.72 8.94 13.25
C VAL A 275 -20.75 10.41 13.59
N ARG A 276 -21.85 11.09 13.25
CA ARG A 276 -22.02 12.50 13.54
C ARG A 276 -22.13 12.70 15.05
N LYS A 277 -21.22 13.47 15.64
CA LYS A 277 -21.40 13.96 17.01
C LYS A 277 -22.40 15.12 16.97
N PRO A 278 -23.49 15.08 17.74
CA PRO A 278 -24.60 16.03 17.59
C PRO A 278 -24.27 17.51 17.88
N GLU A 279 -23.19 17.82 18.59
CA GLU A 279 -23.04 19.07 19.30
C GLU A 279 -21.78 19.89 18.99
N THR A 280 -20.88 19.45 18.11
CA THR A 280 -19.64 20.17 17.92
C THR A 280 -19.59 20.91 16.60
N ASP A 281 -19.66 22.23 16.70
CA ASP A 281 -19.21 23.21 15.72
C ASP A 281 -19.84 23.07 14.32
N ALA A 282 -21.11 23.48 14.18
CA ALA A 282 -21.85 23.50 12.91
C ALA A 282 -21.07 24.17 11.75
N GLN A 283 -20.14 25.08 12.08
CA GLN A 283 -19.28 25.73 11.10
C GLN A 283 -18.23 24.80 10.44
N PHE A 284 -17.81 23.70 11.11
CA PHE A 284 -16.78 22.77 10.62
C PHE A 284 -17.35 21.45 10.13
N SER A 285 -18.64 21.18 10.41
CA SER A 285 -19.36 19.97 10.06
C SER A 285 -20.54 20.26 9.13
N GLY A 286 -21.12 19.22 8.54
CA GLY A 286 -22.28 19.33 7.66
C GLY A 286 -22.72 17.97 7.15
N LYS A 287 -23.65 17.95 6.19
CA LYS A 287 -23.93 16.71 5.46
C LYS A 287 -22.70 16.32 4.63
N ARG A 288 -22.41 15.02 4.57
CA ARG A 288 -21.26 14.49 3.86
C ARG A 288 -21.17 14.98 2.40
N GLU A 289 -22.30 14.93 1.72
CA GLU A 289 -22.41 15.31 0.31
C GLU A 289 -22.08 16.80 0.10
N ASP A 290 -22.56 17.66 1.01
CA ASP A 290 -22.29 19.10 0.95
C ASP A 290 -20.81 19.41 1.21
N ILE A 291 -20.22 18.78 2.22
CA ILE A 291 -18.78 18.96 2.53
C ILE A 291 -17.91 18.51 1.35
N LEU A 292 -18.21 17.36 0.77
CA LEU A 292 -17.44 16.83 -0.37
C LEU A 292 -17.62 17.71 -1.61
N ARG A 293 -18.82 18.21 -1.89
CA ARG A 293 -19.09 19.16 -2.97
C ARG A 293 -18.36 20.49 -2.75
N ASP A 294 -18.39 21.02 -1.54
CA ASP A 294 -17.70 22.28 -1.18
C ASP A 294 -16.17 22.12 -1.30
N PHE A 295 -15.63 20.97 -0.90
CA PHE A 295 -14.21 20.63 -1.07
C PHE A 295 -13.85 20.51 -2.55
N HIS A 296 -14.67 19.84 -3.34
CA HIS A 296 -14.49 19.74 -4.80
C HIS A 296 -14.43 21.13 -5.43
N ASN A 297 -15.33 22.02 -5.06
CA ASN A 297 -15.43 23.39 -5.56
C ASN A 297 -14.34 24.34 -5.00
N GLY A 298 -13.48 23.88 -4.09
CA GLY A 298 -12.39 24.68 -3.52
C GLY A 298 -12.83 25.75 -2.53
N LEU A 299 -14.03 25.65 -1.93
CA LEU A 299 -14.52 26.59 -0.91
C LEU A 299 -13.69 26.53 0.38
N PHE A 300 -13.00 25.44 0.59
CA PHE A 300 -12.00 25.26 1.63
C PHE A 300 -10.88 24.31 1.12
N SER A 301 -9.69 24.41 1.74
CA SER A 301 -8.49 23.72 1.23
C SER A 301 -8.12 22.44 1.98
N VAL A 302 -8.57 22.29 3.24
CA VAL A 302 -8.15 21.18 4.10
C VAL A 302 -9.37 20.37 4.55
N LEU A 303 -9.39 19.08 4.18
CA LEU A 303 -10.42 18.13 4.60
C LEU A 303 -9.82 17.10 5.56
N VAL A 304 -10.22 17.14 6.81
CA VAL A 304 -9.74 16.22 7.86
C VAL A 304 -10.73 15.06 8.02
N ASN A 305 -10.24 13.84 8.14
CA ASN A 305 -11.13 12.68 8.25
C ASN A 305 -10.56 11.52 9.10
N VAL A 306 -11.45 10.59 9.47
CA VAL A 306 -11.13 9.34 10.18
C VAL A 306 -11.72 8.18 9.39
N GLY A 307 -10.89 7.42 8.66
CA GLY A 307 -11.26 6.15 8.04
C GLY A 307 -12.43 6.16 7.04
N ILE A 308 -12.90 7.35 6.60
CA ILE A 308 -14.04 7.45 5.69
C ILE A 308 -13.58 7.62 4.25
N LEU A 309 -12.50 8.36 4.04
CA LEU A 309 -12.01 8.74 2.72
C LEU A 309 -10.83 7.89 2.26
N ASP A 310 -10.43 6.91 3.02
CA ASP A 310 -9.39 5.93 2.66
C ASP A 310 -9.82 5.05 1.47
N THR A 311 -11.12 4.77 1.32
CA THR A 311 -11.68 4.02 0.18
C THR A 311 -12.89 4.73 -0.43
N GLY A 312 -13.10 4.56 -1.74
CA GLY A 312 -14.32 5.01 -2.43
C GLY A 312 -14.42 6.51 -2.76
N TYR A 313 -13.52 7.37 -2.28
CA TYR A 313 -13.54 8.80 -2.62
C TYR A 313 -12.57 9.11 -3.77
N ASP A 314 -13.06 9.74 -4.81
CA ASP A 314 -12.27 10.12 -5.98
C ASP A 314 -12.29 11.63 -6.19
N GLU A 315 -11.19 12.30 -5.81
CA GLU A 315 -10.96 13.74 -5.99
C GLU A 315 -9.57 13.96 -6.59
N PRO A 316 -9.46 14.06 -7.91
CA PRO A 316 -8.17 14.16 -8.60
C PRO A 316 -7.34 15.41 -8.23
N SER A 317 -8.01 16.48 -7.81
CA SER A 317 -7.35 17.75 -7.47
C SER A 317 -6.63 17.76 -6.12
N ILE A 318 -6.67 16.66 -5.33
CA ILE A 318 -5.87 16.53 -4.10
C ILE A 318 -4.38 16.59 -4.44
N GLN A 319 -3.68 17.59 -3.88
CA GLN A 319 -2.25 17.83 -4.10
C GLN A 319 -1.41 17.45 -2.87
N THR A 320 -2.03 17.30 -1.70
CA THR A 320 -1.33 16.94 -0.46
C THR A 320 -2.14 15.93 0.35
N VAL A 321 -1.44 14.91 0.82
CA VAL A 321 -1.95 13.90 1.78
C VAL A 321 -1.17 14.05 3.06
N VAL A 322 -1.87 14.26 4.17
CA VAL A 322 -1.26 14.33 5.50
C VAL A 322 -1.64 13.08 6.28
N LEU A 323 -0.65 12.36 6.77
CA LEU A 323 -0.81 11.19 7.61
C LEU A 323 -0.47 11.57 9.07
N ASP A 324 -1.46 12.05 9.83
CA ASP A 324 -1.29 12.30 11.27
C ASP A 324 -1.83 11.11 12.08
N LEU A 325 -1.37 9.93 11.66
CA LEU A 325 -1.60 8.64 12.28
C LEU A 325 -0.47 7.67 11.91
N ALA A 326 -0.36 6.57 12.64
CA ALA A 326 0.50 5.45 12.28
C ALA A 326 -0.34 4.19 12.03
N THR A 327 0.10 3.35 11.09
CA THR A 327 -0.51 2.04 10.84
C THR A 327 0.55 1.00 10.50
N LYS A 328 0.34 -0.25 10.93
CA LYS A 328 1.13 -1.42 10.48
C LYS A 328 0.55 -2.05 9.22
N SER A 329 -0.62 -1.60 8.79
CA SER A 329 -1.28 -2.10 7.59
C SER A 329 -0.79 -1.37 6.35
N TYR A 330 -0.01 -2.07 5.50
CA TYR A 330 0.39 -1.56 4.19
C TYR A 330 -0.85 -1.18 3.34
N THR A 331 -1.89 -2.00 3.41
CA THR A 331 -3.15 -1.75 2.70
C THR A 331 -3.76 -0.40 3.07
N HIS A 332 -3.88 -0.13 4.37
CA HIS A 332 -4.44 1.12 4.87
C HIS A 332 -3.56 2.31 4.46
N TYR A 333 -2.24 2.19 4.64
CA TYR A 333 -1.27 3.19 4.20
C TYR A 333 -1.40 3.49 2.70
N SER A 334 -1.35 2.47 1.84
CA SER A 334 -1.41 2.65 0.39
C SER A 334 -2.74 3.24 -0.08
N GLN A 335 -3.85 2.89 0.58
CA GLN A 335 -5.17 3.46 0.30
C GLN A 335 -5.24 4.96 0.61
N MET A 336 -4.69 5.39 1.75
CA MET A 336 -4.64 6.80 2.13
C MET A 336 -3.76 7.61 1.17
N VAL A 337 -2.54 7.15 0.92
CA VAL A 337 -1.59 7.86 0.05
C VAL A 337 -2.08 7.90 -1.40
N GLY A 338 -2.69 6.83 -1.86
CA GLY A 338 -3.26 6.72 -3.21
C GLY A 338 -4.36 7.75 -3.52
N ARG A 339 -4.91 8.46 -2.53
CA ARG A 339 -5.84 9.58 -2.76
C ARG A 339 -5.16 10.76 -3.47
N GLY A 340 -3.87 10.96 -3.24
CA GLY A 340 -3.10 12.01 -3.90
C GLY A 340 -2.62 11.66 -5.31
N SER A 341 -2.61 10.40 -5.70
CA SER A 341 -1.93 9.94 -6.91
C SER A 341 -2.66 10.21 -8.23
N ARG A 342 -3.90 10.67 -8.20
CA ARG A 342 -4.70 10.92 -9.41
C ARG A 342 -4.12 12.07 -10.25
N PRO A 343 -4.03 11.92 -11.59
CA PRO A 343 -3.65 13.01 -12.47
C PRO A 343 -4.69 14.13 -12.43
N TYR A 344 -4.21 15.36 -12.50
CA TYR A 344 -5.04 16.56 -12.59
C TYR A 344 -4.28 17.63 -13.38
N PRO A 345 -4.93 18.51 -14.14
CA PRO A 345 -4.25 19.55 -14.89
C PRO A 345 -3.29 20.38 -14.01
N GLY A 346 -2.05 20.49 -14.44
CA GLY A 346 -0.98 21.19 -13.70
C GLY A 346 -0.38 20.44 -12.51
N LYS A 347 -0.78 19.19 -12.25
CA LYS A 347 -0.27 18.36 -11.16
C LYS A 347 0.77 17.37 -11.68
N SER A 348 2.05 17.62 -11.42
CA SER A 348 3.16 16.74 -11.76
C SER A 348 3.54 15.76 -10.64
N TYR A 349 3.23 16.10 -9.40
CA TYR A 349 3.43 15.28 -8.19
C TYR A 349 2.39 15.66 -7.13
N PHE A 350 2.35 14.87 -6.06
CA PHE A 350 1.62 15.24 -4.84
C PHE A 350 2.52 15.10 -3.61
N ASN A 351 2.22 15.85 -2.54
CA ASN A 351 2.97 15.79 -1.31
C ASN A 351 2.36 14.76 -0.34
N VAL A 352 3.24 14.02 0.34
CA VAL A 352 2.89 13.18 1.50
C VAL A 352 3.61 13.74 2.71
N LEU A 353 2.86 14.26 3.68
CA LEU A 353 3.38 14.73 4.96
C LEU A 353 3.10 13.65 6.01
N ASP A 354 4.12 12.90 6.37
CA ASP A 354 3.99 11.73 7.25
C ASP A 354 4.49 12.04 8.66
N PHE A 355 3.54 12.14 9.59
CA PHE A 355 3.79 12.34 11.02
C PHE A 355 3.74 11.04 11.84
N GLY A 356 3.52 9.90 11.18
CA GLY A 356 3.34 8.58 11.80
C GLY A 356 4.40 7.54 11.45
N ASP A 357 5.51 7.92 10.82
CA ASP A 357 6.59 7.03 10.39
C ASP A 357 6.13 5.94 9.38
N ASN A 358 4.99 6.18 8.69
CA ASN A 358 4.40 5.20 7.78
C ASN A 358 5.29 4.95 6.55
N VAL A 359 5.87 6.02 5.97
CA VAL A 359 6.75 5.91 4.79
C VAL A 359 8.01 5.11 5.14
N LYS A 360 8.56 5.25 6.36
CA LYS A 360 9.71 4.44 6.79
C LYS A 360 9.32 2.99 7.06
N THR A 361 8.09 2.76 7.54
CA THR A 361 7.57 1.42 7.85
C THR A 361 7.23 0.65 6.57
N HIS A 362 6.59 1.30 5.60
CA HIS A 362 6.00 0.66 4.43
C HIS A 362 6.77 0.90 3.13
N GLY A 363 7.70 1.85 3.13
CA GLY A 363 8.33 2.36 1.91
C GLY A 363 7.46 3.40 1.20
N LYS A 364 7.96 3.93 0.10
CA LYS A 364 7.21 4.87 -0.73
C LYS A 364 5.99 4.23 -1.38
N TYR A 365 5.03 5.07 -1.74
CA TYR A 365 3.83 4.63 -2.47
C TYR A 365 4.18 3.96 -3.81
N GLU A 366 5.20 4.47 -4.49
CA GLU A 366 5.68 4.02 -5.81
C GLU A 366 6.60 2.79 -5.75
N ARG A 367 6.68 2.07 -4.64
CA ARG A 367 7.55 0.90 -4.53
C ARG A 367 7.24 -0.16 -5.60
N GLU A 368 8.28 -0.75 -6.18
CA GLU A 368 8.16 -1.81 -7.20
C GLU A 368 7.66 -3.14 -6.61
N ASP A 369 7.95 -3.40 -5.33
CA ASP A 369 7.72 -4.65 -4.63
C ASP A 369 6.74 -4.50 -3.45
N PRO A 370 5.47 -4.16 -3.68
CA PRO A 370 4.48 -4.10 -2.61
C PRO A 370 4.36 -5.47 -1.93
N PRO A 371 4.08 -5.53 -0.63
CA PRO A 371 3.88 -6.79 0.07
C PRO A 371 2.77 -7.61 -0.59
N MET A 372 3.11 -8.82 -1.04
CA MET A 372 2.16 -9.75 -1.63
C MET A 372 2.41 -11.16 -1.10
N GLY A 373 1.35 -11.82 -0.63
CA GLY A 373 1.41 -13.19 -0.18
C GLY A 373 0.02 -13.71 0.18
N LEU A 374 -0.29 -14.93 -0.28
CA LEU A 374 -1.53 -15.60 0.09
C LEU A 374 -1.50 -16.11 1.54
N TRP A 375 -0.29 -16.37 2.05
CA TRP A 375 -0.05 -16.90 3.38
C TRP A 375 0.89 -16.00 4.17
N HIS A 376 0.75 -15.98 5.50
CA HIS A 376 1.75 -15.36 6.35
C HIS A 376 3.07 -16.10 6.17
N ASP A 377 4.10 -15.39 5.74
CA ASP A 377 5.45 -15.90 5.74
C ASP A 377 5.98 -15.92 7.19
N LYS A 378 5.78 -17.06 7.87
CA LYS A 378 6.28 -17.26 9.24
C LYS A 378 7.82 -17.29 9.33
N THR A 379 8.49 -17.44 8.17
CA THR A 379 9.96 -17.54 8.09
C THR A 379 10.64 -16.22 7.86
N LYS A 380 9.94 -15.23 7.28
CA LYS A 380 10.38 -13.85 7.24
C LYS A 380 9.86 -13.15 8.49
N GLY A 381 10.54 -13.35 9.59
CA GLY A 381 10.48 -12.39 10.68
C GLY A 381 10.61 -11.01 10.06
N GLY A 382 9.62 -10.14 10.25
CA GLY A 382 9.61 -8.82 9.66
C GLY A 382 10.98 -8.21 9.79
N VAL A 383 11.47 -7.55 8.75
CA VAL A 383 12.76 -6.82 8.83
C VAL A 383 12.65 -6.00 10.09
N MET A 384 13.46 -6.36 11.09
CA MET A 384 13.39 -5.68 12.39
C MET A 384 13.66 -4.20 12.09
N PRO A 385 12.69 -3.29 12.37
CA PRO A 385 12.89 -1.88 12.03
C PRO A 385 14.23 -1.44 12.62
N THR A 386 15.04 -0.78 11.81
CA THR A 386 16.36 -0.32 12.20
C THR A 386 16.39 1.20 12.27
N LYS A 387 17.18 1.75 13.20
CA LYS A 387 17.49 3.17 13.29
C LYS A 387 18.97 3.40 13.09
N LEU A 388 19.32 4.56 12.56
CA LEU A 388 20.73 4.98 12.45
C LEU A 388 21.24 5.46 13.81
N CYS A 389 22.39 4.94 14.22
CA CYS A 389 23.16 5.55 15.29
C CYS A 389 23.67 6.91 14.78
N PRO A 390 23.34 8.06 15.42
CA PRO A 390 23.59 9.37 14.84
C PRO A 390 25.10 9.62 14.67
N LEU A 391 25.45 10.21 13.52
CA LEU A 391 26.76 10.82 13.30
C LEU A 391 26.68 12.28 13.72
N GLY A 392 27.66 12.74 14.49
CA GLY A 392 27.75 14.14 14.87
C GLY A 392 27.96 15.05 13.65
N LYS A 393 27.31 16.21 13.62
CA LYS A 393 27.69 17.32 12.76
C LYS A 393 28.90 18.01 13.39
N ASP A 394 29.79 18.57 12.59
CA ASP A 394 30.96 19.38 13.02
C ASP A 394 32.07 18.58 13.76
N GLY A 395 32.35 17.35 13.34
CA GLY A 395 33.52 16.58 13.82
C GLY A 395 33.41 16.02 15.23
N LYS A 396 32.33 16.23 15.97
CA LYS A 396 32.07 15.57 17.24
C LYS A 396 31.35 14.26 17.00
N LYS A 397 31.99 13.13 17.34
CA LYS A 397 31.37 11.79 17.30
C LYS A 397 30.25 11.71 18.34
N LEU A 398 28.99 11.81 17.90
CA LEU A 398 27.83 11.47 18.73
C LEU A 398 27.62 9.94 18.80
N GLY A 399 27.81 9.24 17.69
CA GLY A 399 27.68 7.80 17.55
C GLY A 399 28.47 7.27 16.34
N CYS A 400 28.16 6.06 15.87
CA CYS A 400 28.98 5.35 14.87
C CYS A 400 28.36 5.30 13.45
N GLY A 401 27.18 5.89 13.21
CA GLY A 401 26.50 5.84 11.91
C GLY A 401 25.99 4.46 11.47
N ARG A 402 26.04 3.44 12.33
CA ARG A 402 25.59 2.09 11.99
C ARG A 402 24.08 1.94 12.21
N LEU A 403 23.46 1.10 11.37
CA LEU A 403 22.10 0.65 11.58
C LEU A 403 22.06 -0.27 12.80
N VAL A 404 21.16 0.02 13.74
CA VAL A 404 20.93 -0.75 14.95
C VAL A 404 19.44 -1.07 15.05
N PRO A 405 19.04 -2.13 15.77
CA PRO A 405 17.61 -2.39 16.02
C PRO A 405 16.93 -1.13 16.57
N GLN A 406 15.75 -0.84 16.09
CA GLN A 406 15.00 0.35 16.50
C GLN A 406 14.71 0.35 18.01
N THR A 407 14.54 -0.84 18.60
CA THR A 407 14.35 -1.06 20.04
C THR A 407 15.58 -0.82 20.89
N ALA A 408 16.77 -0.71 20.29
CA ALA A 408 18.02 -0.54 21.03
C ALA A 408 18.03 0.78 21.81
N GLN A 409 18.04 0.72 23.12
CA GLN A 409 18.22 1.89 23.99
C GLN A 409 19.67 2.38 23.99
N LYS A 410 20.61 1.50 23.65
CA LYS A 410 22.05 1.76 23.57
C LYS A 410 22.59 1.12 22.30
N CYS A 411 23.43 1.83 21.56
CA CYS A 411 24.07 1.29 20.37
C CYS A 411 25.00 0.13 20.75
N PRO A 412 24.81 -1.08 20.19
CA PRO A 412 25.65 -2.24 20.54
C PRO A 412 27.09 -2.10 20.02
N TYR A 413 27.35 -1.17 19.10
CA TYR A 413 28.67 -1.01 18.48
C TYR A 413 29.53 0.08 19.11
N CYS A 414 28.94 1.20 19.54
CA CYS A 414 29.70 2.33 20.09
C CYS A 414 29.22 2.80 21.45
N GLY A 415 28.21 2.18 22.03
CA GLY A 415 27.70 2.53 23.33
C GLY A 415 26.86 3.80 23.39
N TYR A 416 26.57 4.47 22.26
CA TYR A 416 25.71 5.66 22.24
C TYR A 416 24.34 5.32 22.85
N VAL A 417 23.94 6.09 23.86
CA VAL A 417 22.63 5.96 24.51
C VAL A 417 21.65 6.84 23.75
N PHE A 418 20.63 6.22 23.15
CA PHE A 418 19.56 6.97 22.49
C PHE A 418 18.74 7.69 23.55
N PRO A 419 18.52 9.01 23.39
CA PRO A 419 17.74 9.77 24.37
C PRO A 419 16.32 9.25 24.47
N LYS A 420 15.81 9.10 25.70
CA LYS A 420 14.35 8.95 25.91
C LYS A 420 13.72 10.30 25.55
N LEU A 421 12.88 10.30 24.53
CA LEU A 421 12.24 11.50 24.05
C LEU A 421 11.04 11.88 24.94
N ASP A 422 11.34 12.55 26.05
CA ASP A 422 10.31 13.18 26.90
C ASP A 422 10.10 14.68 26.57
N LYS A 423 10.78 15.22 25.57
CA LYS A 423 10.66 16.64 25.18
C LYS A 423 10.24 16.77 23.74
N ILE A 424 9.18 17.55 23.55
CA ILE A 424 8.65 17.98 22.27
C ILE A 424 9.63 19.01 21.73
N TYR A 425 10.41 18.61 20.73
CA TYR A 425 11.23 19.53 19.95
C TYR A 425 10.44 20.03 18.75
N GLU A 426 10.82 21.19 18.21
CA GLU A 426 10.27 21.72 16.97
C GLU A 426 10.25 20.62 15.91
N ILE A 427 9.04 20.35 15.41
CA ILE A 427 8.78 19.29 14.45
C ILE A 427 9.21 19.83 13.08
N GLU A 428 10.43 19.56 12.65
CA GLU A 428 10.82 19.73 11.26
C GLU A 428 10.58 18.46 10.46
N LEU A 429 9.66 18.55 9.48
CA LEU A 429 9.57 17.54 8.44
C LEU A 429 10.77 17.67 7.52
N THR A 430 11.56 16.62 7.44
CA THR A 430 12.62 16.52 6.44
C THR A 430 12.05 15.88 5.19
N GLU A 431 12.25 16.49 4.03
CA GLU A 431 11.97 15.81 2.78
C GLU A 431 12.82 14.55 2.74
N LEU A 432 12.19 13.40 2.57
CA LEU A 432 12.88 12.22 2.10
C LEU A 432 13.20 12.51 0.63
N ILE A 433 14.28 13.25 0.43
CA ILE A 433 14.93 13.26 -0.87
C ILE A 433 15.21 11.81 -1.16
N ASP A 434 14.74 11.35 -2.31
CA ASP A 434 15.11 10.03 -2.76
C ASP A 434 16.63 10.03 -2.80
N THR A 435 17.24 9.35 -1.83
CA THR A 435 18.62 8.94 -1.99
C THR A 435 18.77 8.02 -3.21
N ALA A 436 17.68 7.70 -3.93
CA ALA A 436 17.70 7.08 -5.24
C ALA A 436 17.92 8.08 -6.39
N GLU A 437 17.71 9.39 -6.21
CA GLU A 437 18.29 10.38 -7.14
C GLU A 437 19.74 10.70 -6.80
N ASP A 438 20.18 10.48 -5.55
CA ASP A 438 21.60 10.51 -5.14
C ASP A 438 22.23 9.11 -4.94
N GLN A 439 21.48 8.04 -4.85
CA GLN A 439 21.94 6.73 -5.25
C GLN A 439 21.71 6.65 -6.76
N GLU A 440 22.70 7.14 -7.50
CA GLU A 440 22.97 6.67 -8.86
C GLU A 440 22.45 5.25 -8.94
N SER A 441 21.47 4.96 -9.82
CA SER A 441 20.98 3.58 -9.95
C SER A 441 22.21 2.70 -9.99
N LEU A 442 22.16 1.53 -9.36
CA LEU A 442 23.32 0.65 -9.29
C LEU A 442 23.99 0.52 -10.67
N GLU A 443 23.18 0.61 -11.72
CA GLU A 443 23.56 0.59 -13.11
C GLU A 443 24.34 1.85 -13.52
N VAL A 444 23.88 3.04 -13.14
CA VAL A 444 24.55 4.32 -13.42
C VAL A 444 25.84 4.41 -12.62
N TRP A 445 25.82 4.05 -11.33
CA TRP A 445 27.00 3.97 -10.49
C TRP A 445 28.07 3.04 -11.08
N CYS A 446 27.67 1.85 -11.56
CA CYS A 446 28.60 0.91 -12.20
C CYS A 446 29.19 1.47 -13.48
N ALA A 447 28.38 2.14 -14.31
CA ALA A 447 28.85 2.77 -15.54
C ALA A 447 29.84 3.91 -15.25
N LYS A 448 29.54 4.76 -14.29
CA LYS A 448 30.41 5.87 -13.85
C LYS A 448 31.73 5.38 -13.30
N LYS A 449 31.70 4.35 -12.43
CA LYS A 449 32.94 3.75 -11.90
C LYS A 449 33.90 3.23 -12.98
N VAL A 450 33.37 2.75 -14.10
CA VAL A 450 34.20 2.29 -15.23
C VAL A 450 34.60 3.45 -16.13
N LEU A 451 33.71 4.36 -16.48
CA LEU A 451 33.91 5.41 -17.46
C LEU A 451 34.69 6.61 -16.89
N GLU A 452 34.34 7.06 -15.68
CA GLU A 452 34.91 8.27 -15.07
C GLU A 452 36.03 7.93 -14.08
N ASP A 453 35.81 6.92 -13.19
CA ASP A 453 36.77 6.58 -12.14
C ASP A 453 37.81 5.53 -12.58
N GLY A 454 37.75 5.02 -13.82
CA GLY A 454 38.71 4.11 -14.39
C GLY A 454 38.75 2.71 -13.73
N TRP A 455 37.69 2.31 -13.02
CA TRP A 455 37.64 1.01 -12.37
C TRP A 455 37.57 -0.14 -13.39
N SER A 456 38.28 -1.22 -13.11
CA SER A 456 38.14 -2.44 -13.96
C SER A 456 36.76 -3.08 -13.74
N VAL A 457 36.20 -3.64 -14.81
CA VAL A 457 34.91 -4.35 -14.76
C VAL A 457 34.87 -5.43 -13.69
N PRO A 458 35.90 -6.29 -13.49
CA PRO A 458 35.90 -7.24 -12.37
C PRO A 458 35.80 -6.59 -11.00
N ARG A 459 36.42 -5.42 -10.77
CA ARG A 459 36.36 -4.69 -9.50
C ARG A 459 34.95 -4.17 -9.23
N VAL A 460 34.27 -3.62 -10.25
CA VAL A 460 32.87 -3.17 -10.12
C VAL A 460 31.96 -4.34 -9.79
N LEU A 461 32.06 -5.45 -10.54
CA LEU A 461 31.24 -6.64 -10.31
C LEU A 461 31.48 -7.28 -8.94
N ALA A 462 32.72 -7.34 -8.48
CA ALA A 462 33.05 -7.82 -7.13
C ALA A 462 32.41 -6.93 -6.04
N THR A 463 32.45 -5.60 -6.22
CA THR A 463 31.87 -4.65 -5.28
C THR A 463 30.35 -4.77 -5.23
N VAL A 464 29.67 -4.95 -6.35
CA VAL A 464 28.24 -5.22 -6.43
C VAL A 464 27.87 -6.51 -5.70
N CYS A 465 28.65 -7.59 -5.90
CA CYS A 465 28.42 -8.85 -5.20
C CYS A 465 28.65 -8.76 -3.67
N ILE A 466 29.55 -7.90 -3.21
CA ILE A 466 29.86 -7.73 -1.78
C ILE A 466 28.80 -6.88 -1.08
N LYS A 467 28.34 -5.80 -1.74
CA LYS A 467 27.41 -4.83 -1.15
C LYS A 467 25.95 -5.28 -1.20
N ASN A 468 25.55 -5.90 -2.31
CA ASN A 468 24.17 -6.39 -2.47
C ASN A 468 24.18 -7.90 -2.21
N ALA A 469 23.41 -8.37 -1.25
CA ALA A 469 23.39 -9.78 -0.82
C ALA A 469 23.47 -10.75 -2.02
N PRO A 470 24.28 -11.83 -1.93
CA PRO A 470 24.71 -12.64 -3.07
C PRO A 470 23.61 -13.47 -3.76
N HIS A 471 22.35 -13.23 -3.49
CA HIS A 471 21.22 -14.05 -3.93
C HIS A 471 20.46 -13.51 -5.13
N GLU A 472 20.75 -12.29 -5.62
CA GLU A 472 20.04 -11.73 -6.76
C GLU A 472 20.85 -11.81 -8.06
N LYS A 473 20.84 -12.99 -8.67
CA LYS A 473 21.37 -13.19 -10.04
C LYS A 473 20.76 -12.18 -11.03
N ALA A 474 19.49 -11.79 -10.84
CA ALA A 474 18.80 -10.82 -11.67
C ALA A 474 19.48 -9.43 -11.64
N THR A 475 19.80 -8.90 -10.46
CA THR A 475 20.49 -7.61 -10.29
C THR A 475 21.90 -7.63 -10.93
N PHE A 476 22.64 -8.71 -10.71
CA PHE A 476 23.95 -8.89 -11.33
C PHE A 476 23.87 -8.93 -12.87
N MET A 477 22.86 -9.60 -13.42
CA MET A 477 22.64 -9.67 -14.87
C MET A 477 22.22 -8.31 -15.45
N ARG A 478 21.46 -7.49 -14.72
CA ARG A 478 21.16 -6.11 -15.12
C ARG A 478 22.42 -5.26 -15.20
N VAL A 479 23.30 -5.32 -14.20
CA VAL A 479 24.59 -4.63 -14.22
C VAL A 479 25.45 -5.07 -15.40
N ILE A 480 25.54 -6.38 -15.68
CA ILE A 480 26.24 -6.88 -16.88
C ILE A 480 25.65 -6.30 -18.16
N LYS A 481 24.33 -6.23 -18.27
CA LYS A 481 23.65 -5.65 -19.45
C LYS A 481 24.07 -4.20 -19.64
N VAL A 482 24.06 -3.39 -18.60
CA VAL A 482 24.47 -1.97 -18.66
C VAL A 482 25.93 -1.81 -19.01
N LEU A 483 26.83 -2.58 -18.41
CA LEU A 483 28.26 -2.54 -18.73
C LEU A 483 28.54 -2.93 -20.21
N ARG A 484 27.73 -3.81 -20.78
CA ARG A 484 27.82 -4.17 -22.21
C ARG A 484 27.27 -3.08 -23.12
N THR A 485 26.07 -2.55 -22.80
CA THR A 485 25.33 -1.65 -23.70
C THR A 485 25.78 -0.19 -23.57
N LYS A 486 25.98 0.32 -22.35
CA LYS A 486 26.35 1.73 -22.13
C LYS A 486 27.85 1.98 -22.04
N VAL A 487 28.60 1.01 -21.56
CA VAL A 487 30.08 1.13 -21.39
C VAL A 487 30.85 0.46 -22.52
N GLY A 488 30.20 -0.34 -23.37
CA GLY A 488 30.83 -1.01 -24.51
C GLY A 488 31.84 -2.11 -24.13
N LYS A 489 31.83 -2.56 -22.87
CA LYS A 489 32.80 -3.59 -22.42
C LYS A 489 32.26 -5.00 -22.64
N LYS A 490 33.11 -5.90 -23.18
CA LYS A 490 32.79 -7.33 -23.28
C LYS A 490 32.86 -7.96 -21.89
N VAL A 491 31.66 -8.25 -21.30
CA VAL A 491 31.54 -8.87 -19.98
C VAL A 491 30.90 -10.25 -20.14
N SER A 492 31.57 -11.29 -19.64
CA SER A 492 31.06 -12.66 -19.70
C SER A 492 29.99 -12.91 -18.62
N PRO A 493 28.86 -13.60 -18.94
CA PRO A 493 27.88 -14.03 -17.94
C PRO A 493 28.47 -15.00 -16.90
N TYR A 494 29.57 -15.69 -17.23
CA TYR A 494 30.27 -16.61 -16.32
C TYR A 494 30.87 -15.91 -15.08
N TYR A 495 31.01 -14.59 -15.08
CA TYR A 495 31.45 -13.86 -13.89
C TYR A 495 30.53 -14.06 -12.66
N TRP A 496 29.24 -14.33 -12.87
CA TRP A 496 28.33 -14.66 -11.76
C TRP A 496 28.79 -15.94 -11.04
N ASP A 497 29.04 -17.01 -11.77
CA ASP A 497 29.44 -18.29 -11.19
C ASP A 497 30.79 -18.20 -10.49
N TYR A 498 31.72 -17.41 -11.05
CA TYR A 498 33.02 -17.14 -10.44
C TYR A 498 32.91 -16.38 -9.14
N PHE A 499 32.18 -15.24 -9.11
CA PHE A 499 32.07 -14.41 -7.93
C PHE A 499 31.17 -15.03 -6.86
N SER A 500 30.06 -15.66 -7.21
CA SER A 500 29.16 -16.31 -6.25
C SER A 500 29.85 -17.48 -5.52
N LYS A 501 30.59 -18.32 -6.23
CA LYS A 501 31.36 -19.43 -5.65
C LYS A 501 32.50 -18.95 -4.73
N ASN A 502 33.19 -17.89 -5.10
CA ASN A 502 34.32 -17.36 -4.30
C ASN A 502 33.86 -16.58 -3.07
N ILE A 503 32.76 -15.84 -3.16
CA ILE A 503 32.17 -15.13 -2.01
C ILE A 503 31.60 -16.12 -1.00
N LEU A 504 30.94 -17.19 -1.45
CA LEU A 504 30.43 -18.25 -0.56
C LEU A 504 31.56 -18.99 0.14
N LYS A 505 32.65 -19.32 -0.58
CA LYS A 505 33.87 -19.94 0.01
C LYS A 505 34.49 -19.02 1.07
N ASN A 506 34.60 -17.73 0.82
CA ASN A 506 35.19 -16.78 1.77
C ASN A 506 34.29 -16.51 2.99
N LYS A 507 32.94 -16.53 2.81
CA LYS A 507 32.01 -16.45 3.95
C LYS A 507 32.05 -17.71 4.81
N ALA A 508 32.13 -18.90 4.19
CA ALA A 508 32.26 -20.16 4.91
C ALA A 508 33.60 -20.22 5.70
N ARG A 509 34.70 -19.76 5.10
CA ARG A 509 36.01 -19.68 5.75
C ARG A 509 36.04 -18.67 6.92
N LYS A 510 35.37 -17.50 6.77
CA LYS A 510 35.21 -16.55 7.86
C LYS A 510 34.32 -17.09 9.00
N LYS A 511 33.24 -17.79 8.67
CA LYS A 511 32.39 -18.43 9.69
C LYS A 511 33.15 -19.51 10.48
N LYS A 512 33.97 -20.29 9.79
CA LYS A 512 34.81 -21.33 10.42
C LYS A 512 35.89 -20.71 11.32
N LEU A 513 36.54 -19.65 10.90
CA LEU A 513 37.51 -18.89 11.72
C LEU A 513 36.89 -18.26 12.98
N VAL A 514 35.68 -17.73 12.88
CA VAL A 514 34.94 -17.15 14.01
C VAL A 514 34.45 -18.24 14.97
N SER A 515 34.04 -19.42 14.47
CA SER A 515 33.71 -20.56 15.35
C SER A 515 34.95 -21.13 16.04
N GLU A 516 36.09 -21.24 15.36
CA GLU A 516 37.36 -21.69 15.94
C GLU A 516 37.94 -20.68 16.97
N GLN A 517 37.73 -19.36 16.74
CA GLN A 517 38.11 -18.34 17.75
C GLN A 517 37.19 -18.35 18.98
N ASN A 518 35.90 -18.63 18.81
CA ASN A 518 34.98 -18.78 19.93
C ASN A 518 35.19 -20.08 20.74
N GLU A 519 35.69 -21.14 20.11
CA GLU A 519 36.06 -22.40 20.81
C GLU A 519 37.41 -22.29 21.54
N LEU A 520 38.27 -21.38 21.13
CA LEU A 520 39.59 -21.14 21.73
C LEU A 520 39.58 -20.03 22.82
N GLY A 521 38.41 -19.39 23.06
CA GLY A 521 38.28 -18.38 24.12
C GLY A 521 39.10 -17.10 23.88
N LEU A 522 39.43 -16.77 22.62
CA LEU A 522 40.20 -15.59 22.20
C LEU A 522 39.30 -14.51 21.59
#